data_761b7c083ad05e983153879c51af88e7
#
_entry.id   761b7c083ad05e983153879c51af88e7
#
_cell.length_a   1.000
_cell.length_b   1.000
_cell.length_c   1.000
_cell.angle_alpha   90.00
_cell.angle_beta   90.00
_cell.angle_gamma   90.00
#
_symmetry.space_group_name_H-M   'P 1'
#
loop_
_entity.id
_entity.type
_entity.pdbx_description
1 polymer ?
#
loop_
_entity_poly.entity_id
_entity_poly.type
_entity_poly.pdbx_seq_one_letter_code
_entity_poly.pdbx_strand_id
1 'polypeptide(L)'
;MKNCGWVFALMLLLTICSTTPSVAQKEKTVAEHAAGAFEVKVEAQGEADKAEGSTLGRYSLDKQYHGDLEGTAKGTMLTAGTEVKGSAGYVAMERVAGTLKGRSGSFVLQHTATMTQGEPHLSITVVPDSGSGQLVGLTGKMNIIITAGKHSYEFDYTLPTAQ
;
A
#
# COMPACT_ATOMS: atom_id res chain seq x y z
N MET A 1 -58.42 -67.64 -5.95
CA MET A 1 -58.59 -66.31 -6.52
C MET A 1 -57.31 -65.55 -6.20
N LYS A 2 -56.66 -64.99 -7.19
CA LYS A 2 -55.21 -64.76 -7.18
C LYS A 2 -54.85 -63.34 -6.75
N ASN A 3 -54.03 -63.15 -5.70
CA ASN A 3 -53.46 -61.87 -5.25
C ASN A 3 -52.27 -61.57 -6.08
N CYS A 4 -52.25 -60.39 -6.72
CA CYS A 4 -51.14 -59.85 -7.42
C CYS A 4 -50.55 -58.71 -6.59
N GLY A 5 -49.36 -58.96 -5.99
CA GLY A 5 -48.61 -57.97 -5.22
C GLY A 5 -47.70 -57.18 -6.12
N TRP A 6 -47.83 -55.88 -6.10
CA TRP A 6 -46.90 -54.95 -6.78
C TRP A 6 -45.81 -54.52 -5.78
N VAL A 7 -44.57 -54.88 -6.13
CA VAL A 7 -43.37 -54.43 -5.41
C VAL A 7 -42.90 -53.14 -6.09
N PHE A 8 -43.03 -52.00 -5.38
CA PHE A 8 -42.41 -50.73 -5.80
C PHE A 8 -40.92 -50.76 -5.37
N ALA A 9 -40.03 -50.87 -6.32
CA ALA A 9 -38.61 -50.67 -6.12
C ALA A 9 -38.32 -49.17 -6.10
N LEU A 10 -37.96 -48.63 -4.91
CA LEU A 10 -37.54 -47.23 -4.70
C LEU A 10 -36.06 -47.14 -5.11
N MET A 11 -35.81 -46.54 -6.27
CA MET A 11 -34.45 -46.30 -6.76
C MET A 11 -33.94 -44.96 -6.15
N LEU A 12 -33.07 -45.07 -5.13
CA LEU A 12 -32.41 -43.94 -4.48
C LEU A 12 -31.27 -43.44 -5.38
N LEU A 13 -31.47 -42.32 -6.12
CA LEU A 13 -30.40 -41.64 -6.85
C LEU A 13 -29.53 -40.87 -5.85
N LEU A 14 -28.34 -41.42 -5.53
CA LEU A 14 -27.28 -40.67 -4.86
C LEU A 14 -26.64 -39.69 -5.86
N THR A 15 -26.97 -38.43 -5.79
CA THR A 15 -26.22 -37.35 -6.46
C THR A 15 -24.93 -37.13 -5.70
N ILE A 16 -23.82 -37.65 -6.23
CA ILE A 16 -22.47 -37.33 -5.74
C ILE A 16 -22.13 -35.92 -6.18
N CYS A 17 -22.22 -34.97 -5.25
CA CYS A 17 -21.74 -33.60 -5.45
C CYS A 17 -20.19 -33.62 -5.43
N SER A 18 -19.57 -33.70 -6.60
CA SER A 18 -18.12 -33.63 -6.74
C SER A 18 -17.68 -32.19 -6.54
N THR A 19 -17.21 -31.83 -5.35
CA THR A 19 -16.51 -30.58 -5.09
C THR A 19 -15.09 -30.70 -5.65
N THR A 20 -14.86 -30.17 -6.85
CA THR A 20 -13.52 -30.01 -7.39
C THR A 20 -12.81 -28.91 -6.59
N PRO A 21 -11.62 -29.17 -6.01
CA PRO A 21 -10.85 -28.10 -5.38
C PRO A 21 -10.46 -27.08 -6.45
N SER A 22 -10.90 -25.84 -6.30
CA SER A 22 -10.43 -24.72 -7.11
C SER A 22 -8.96 -24.50 -6.77
N VAL A 23 -8.08 -24.90 -7.67
CA VAL A 23 -6.66 -24.53 -7.59
C VAL A 23 -6.60 -23.04 -7.89
N ALA A 24 -6.35 -22.23 -6.86
CA ALA A 24 -6.10 -20.81 -7.02
C ALA A 24 -4.88 -20.65 -7.95
N GLN A 25 -5.12 -20.22 -9.16
CA GLN A 25 -4.08 -19.94 -10.14
C GLN A 25 -3.28 -18.76 -9.62
N LYS A 26 -1.98 -18.97 -9.31
CA LYS A 26 -1.09 -17.90 -8.85
C LYS A 26 -0.99 -16.87 -9.97
N GLU A 27 -1.56 -15.68 -9.76
CA GLU A 27 -1.50 -14.57 -10.71
C GLU A 27 -0.04 -14.26 -11.04
N LYS A 28 0.26 -14.11 -12.32
CA LYS A 28 1.59 -13.74 -12.79
C LYS A 28 1.79 -12.25 -12.49
N THR A 29 2.73 -11.93 -11.62
CA THR A 29 3.16 -10.55 -11.33
C THR A 29 4.40 -10.21 -12.15
N VAL A 30 4.51 -8.95 -12.58
CA VAL A 30 5.69 -8.41 -13.26
C VAL A 30 6.35 -7.39 -12.34
N ALA A 31 7.67 -7.53 -12.17
CA ALA A 31 8.46 -6.51 -11.47
C ALA A 31 8.72 -5.34 -12.42
N GLU A 32 8.43 -4.14 -11.96
CA GLU A 32 8.57 -2.89 -12.70
C GLU A 32 9.25 -1.83 -11.83
N HIS A 33 9.82 -0.82 -12.49
CA HIS A 33 10.44 0.33 -11.85
C HIS A 33 9.80 1.61 -12.38
N ALA A 34 9.56 2.59 -11.49
CA ALA A 34 9.06 3.91 -11.82
C ALA A 34 9.89 4.97 -11.10
N ALA A 35 10.11 6.11 -11.76
CA ALA A 35 10.87 7.21 -11.22
C ALA A 35 10.26 8.56 -11.59
N GLY A 36 10.58 9.59 -10.80
CA GLY A 36 10.12 10.95 -11.05
C GLY A 36 10.43 11.90 -9.90
N ALA A 37 9.73 13.03 -9.91
CA ALA A 37 9.86 14.08 -8.90
C ALA A 37 8.54 14.27 -8.14
N PHE A 38 8.59 14.97 -7.01
CA PHE A 38 7.39 15.42 -6.32
C PHE A 38 7.64 16.69 -5.52
N GLU A 39 6.60 17.49 -5.36
CA GLU A 39 6.49 18.56 -4.38
C GLU A 39 5.73 18.06 -3.17
N VAL A 40 6.08 18.57 -1.99
CA VAL A 40 5.39 18.24 -0.75
C VAL A 40 5.15 19.48 0.10
N LYS A 41 3.93 19.62 0.59
CA LYS A 41 3.54 20.57 1.63
C LYS A 41 3.30 19.80 2.91
N VAL A 42 3.95 20.23 3.99
CA VAL A 42 3.84 19.65 5.32
C VAL A 42 3.33 20.72 6.27
N GLU A 43 2.18 20.48 6.91
CA GLU A 43 1.56 21.44 7.82
C GLU A 43 1.26 20.81 9.18
N ALA A 44 1.63 21.51 10.25
CA ALA A 44 1.33 21.08 11.61
C ALA A 44 -0.19 21.01 11.85
N GLN A 45 -0.63 19.97 12.52
CA GLN A 45 -2.03 19.71 12.86
C GLN A 45 -2.21 19.80 14.38
N GLY A 46 -2.39 21.02 14.89
CA GLY A 46 -2.48 21.31 16.31
C GLY A 46 -1.13 21.60 16.97
N GLU A 47 -1.15 21.76 18.28
CA GLU A 47 0.05 21.99 19.07
C GLU A 47 0.83 20.69 19.28
N ALA A 48 2.14 20.82 19.37
CA ALA A 48 3.02 19.69 19.68
C ALA A 48 2.91 19.33 21.18
N ASP A 49 2.85 18.04 21.46
CA ASP A 49 2.91 17.50 22.81
C ASP A 49 4.38 17.46 23.27
N LYS A 50 4.71 18.28 24.28
CA LYS A 50 6.07 18.45 24.80
C LYS A 50 6.19 17.83 26.19
N ALA A 51 7.12 16.90 26.32
CA ALA A 51 7.53 16.31 27.59
C ALA A 51 9.04 16.34 27.71
N GLU A 52 9.55 16.05 28.91
CA GLU A 52 10.99 15.88 29.13
C GLU A 52 11.57 14.82 28.20
N GLY A 53 12.63 15.16 27.47
CA GLY A 53 13.34 14.29 26.54
C GLY A 53 12.70 14.12 25.17
N SER A 54 11.44 14.56 24.96
CA SER A 54 10.78 14.37 23.64
C SER A 54 9.69 15.37 23.33
N THR A 55 9.44 15.56 22.02
CA THR A 55 8.33 16.35 21.51
C THR A 55 7.61 15.54 20.43
N LEU A 56 6.31 15.28 20.63
CA LEU A 56 5.48 14.60 19.64
C LEU A 56 4.73 15.63 18.79
N GLY A 57 4.65 15.38 17.49
CA GLY A 57 3.93 16.23 16.55
C GLY A 57 3.05 15.45 15.61
N ARG A 58 2.02 16.11 15.08
CA ARG A 58 1.15 15.61 14.03
C ARG A 58 1.15 16.59 12.86
N TYR A 59 1.27 16.05 11.65
CA TYR A 59 1.34 16.84 10.42
C TYR A 59 0.47 16.25 9.33
N SER A 60 -0.09 17.10 8.45
CA SER A 60 -0.63 16.68 7.16
C SER A 60 0.48 16.67 6.12
N LEU A 61 0.35 15.74 5.18
CA LEU A 61 1.14 15.67 3.96
C LEU A 61 0.23 15.94 2.77
N ASP A 62 0.65 16.83 1.87
CA ASP A 62 0.00 17.06 0.58
C ASP A 62 1.10 17.05 -0.48
N LYS A 63 1.03 16.09 -1.42
CA LYS A 63 2.05 15.90 -2.44
C LYS A 63 1.46 15.94 -3.84
N GLN A 64 2.27 16.44 -4.77
CA GLN A 64 2.06 16.33 -6.20
C GLN A 64 3.22 15.52 -6.80
N TYR A 65 2.90 14.37 -7.37
CA TYR A 65 3.85 13.50 -8.05
C TYR A 65 3.88 13.78 -9.55
N HIS A 66 5.07 13.66 -10.16
CA HIS A 66 5.34 13.86 -11.59
C HIS A 66 6.28 12.77 -12.11
N GLY A 67 6.09 12.40 -13.38
CA GLY A 67 6.90 11.39 -14.06
C GLY A 67 6.13 10.08 -14.28
N ASP A 68 6.76 8.95 -14.00
CA ASP A 68 6.12 7.63 -14.17
C ASP A 68 4.89 7.43 -13.26
N LEU A 69 4.87 8.10 -12.11
CA LEU A 69 3.71 8.27 -11.25
C LEU A 69 3.26 9.73 -11.37
N GLU A 70 2.09 9.96 -11.97
CA GLU A 70 1.48 11.27 -12.13
C GLU A 70 0.22 11.33 -11.28
N GLY A 71 0.17 12.22 -10.27
CA GLY A 71 -0.97 12.26 -9.37
C GLY A 71 -0.72 13.00 -8.07
N THR A 72 -1.71 12.96 -7.19
CA THR A 72 -1.67 13.62 -5.87
C THR A 72 -1.61 12.60 -4.75
N ALA A 73 -1.09 13.03 -3.60
CA ALA A 73 -1.20 12.23 -2.39
C ALA A 73 -1.51 13.09 -1.17
N LYS A 74 -2.30 12.52 -0.27
CA LYS A 74 -2.65 13.11 1.02
C LYS A 74 -2.40 12.11 2.14
N GLY A 75 -1.82 12.61 3.22
CA GLY A 75 -1.45 11.74 4.34
C GLY A 75 -1.40 12.42 5.68
N THR A 76 -1.16 11.62 6.69
CA THR A 76 -0.90 12.06 8.06
C THR A 76 0.43 11.48 8.51
N MET A 77 1.24 12.32 9.13
CA MET A 77 2.53 11.98 9.71
C MET A 77 2.51 12.26 11.22
N LEU A 78 3.00 11.32 12.01
CA LEU A 78 3.28 11.46 13.43
C LEU A 78 4.79 11.45 13.63
N THR A 79 5.30 12.42 14.39
CA THR A 79 6.73 12.59 14.63
C THR A 79 7.08 12.53 16.09
N ALA A 80 8.31 12.14 16.38
CA ALA A 80 8.95 12.27 17.69
C ALA A 80 10.31 12.93 17.50
N GLY A 81 10.48 14.14 18.02
CA GLY A 81 11.78 14.80 18.16
C GLY A 81 12.37 14.53 19.53
N THR A 82 13.69 14.53 19.67
CA THR A 82 14.41 14.38 20.93
C THR A 82 15.31 15.59 21.21
N GLU A 83 15.84 15.70 22.42
CA GLU A 83 16.84 16.73 22.79
C GLU A 83 18.21 16.45 22.15
N VAL A 84 18.47 15.24 21.71
CA VAL A 84 19.70 14.87 21.01
C VAL A 84 19.64 15.38 19.57
N LYS A 85 20.52 16.32 19.24
CA LYS A 85 20.59 16.92 17.90
C LYS A 85 20.72 15.85 16.81
N GLY A 86 19.82 15.90 15.82
CA GLY A 86 19.81 14.96 14.70
C GLY A 86 19.19 13.60 15.03
N SER A 87 18.54 13.45 16.20
CA SER A 87 17.80 12.23 16.54
C SER A 87 16.31 12.50 16.56
N ALA A 88 15.56 11.75 15.77
CA ALA A 88 14.12 11.88 15.59
C ALA A 88 13.54 10.61 14.98
N GLY A 89 12.21 10.51 14.95
CA GLY A 89 11.50 9.45 14.24
C GLY A 89 10.17 9.96 13.69
N TYR A 90 9.66 9.29 12.63
CA TYR A 90 8.28 9.49 12.19
C TYR A 90 7.69 8.23 11.59
N VAL A 91 6.37 8.18 11.59
CA VAL A 91 5.56 7.26 10.80
C VAL A 91 4.54 8.06 10.01
N ALA A 92 4.17 7.60 8.78
CA ALA A 92 3.12 8.23 8.02
C ALA A 92 2.33 7.23 7.19
N MET A 93 1.05 7.55 6.96
CA MET A 93 0.20 6.91 5.98
C MET A 93 -0.20 7.93 4.94
N GLU A 94 -0.02 7.60 3.67
CA GLU A 94 -0.22 8.49 2.54
C GLU A 94 -1.04 7.77 1.46
N ARG A 95 -2.20 8.29 1.10
CA ARG A 95 -3.01 7.79 -0.02
C ARG A 95 -2.61 8.53 -1.28
N VAL A 96 -2.10 7.78 -2.24
CA VAL A 96 -1.76 8.23 -3.59
C VAL A 96 -2.93 7.95 -4.53
N ALA A 97 -3.28 8.91 -5.38
CA ALA A 97 -4.30 8.77 -6.42
C ALA A 97 -3.80 9.39 -7.73
N GLY A 98 -3.86 8.63 -8.81
CA GLY A 98 -3.33 9.07 -10.10
C GLY A 98 -3.10 7.94 -11.08
N THR A 99 -2.06 8.08 -11.91
CA THR A 99 -1.64 7.08 -12.88
C THR A 99 -0.20 6.64 -12.64
N LEU A 100 0.04 5.34 -12.61
CA LEU A 100 1.37 4.73 -12.55
C LEU A 100 1.65 4.07 -13.91
N LYS A 101 2.56 4.64 -14.69
CA LYS A 101 2.83 4.20 -16.08
C LYS A 101 1.55 3.95 -16.89
N GLY A 102 0.63 4.92 -16.83
CA GLY A 102 -0.63 4.89 -17.57
C GLY A 102 -1.76 4.06 -16.96
N ARG A 103 -1.54 3.36 -15.84
CA ARG A 103 -2.55 2.61 -15.10
C ARG A 103 -3.16 3.48 -14.01
N SER A 104 -4.46 3.73 -14.09
CA SER A 104 -5.18 4.62 -13.16
C SER A 104 -5.67 3.90 -11.92
N GLY A 105 -5.58 4.56 -10.76
CA GLY A 105 -6.07 4.02 -9.51
C GLY A 105 -5.56 4.78 -8.29
N SER A 106 -5.66 4.16 -7.14
CA SER A 106 -5.06 4.66 -5.90
C SER A 106 -4.43 3.53 -5.10
N PHE A 107 -3.51 3.87 -4.21
CA PHE A 107 -2.89 2.95 -3.25
C PHE A 107 -2.43 3.72 -2.02
N VAL A 108 -2.02 3.01 -0.98
CA VAL A 108 -1.53 3.62 0.26
C VAL A 108 -0.05 3.26 0.44
N LEU A 109 0.75 4.27 0.76
CA LEU A 109 2.14 4.13 1.22
C LEU A 109 2.21 4.25 2.73
N GLN A 110 2.95 3.35 3.35
CA GLN A 110 3.36 3.42 4.76
C GLN A 110 4.81 3.83 4.83
N HIS A 111 5.09 4.89 5.61
CA HIS A 111 6.45 5.37 5.88
C HIS A 111 6.84 5.07 7.31
N THR A 112 8.06 4.65 7.50
CA THR A 112 8.71 4.52 8.81
C THR A 112 10.13 5.06 8.69
N ALA A 113 10.46 6.05 9.49
CA ALA A 113 11.79 6.64 9.47
C ALA A 113 12.32 6.92 10.87
N THR A 114 13.62 6.75 11.03
CA THR A 114 14.39 7.22 12.17
C THR A 114 15.61 8.00 11.68
N MET A 115 16.08 8.90 12.50
CA MET A 115 17.36 9.57 12.35
C MET A 115 18.10 9.45 13.66
N THR A 116 19.31 8.92 13.63
CA THR A 116 20.16 8.74 14.81
C THR A 116 21.41 9.58 14.65
N GLN A 117 21.46 10.71 15.38
CA GLN A 117 22.60 11.64 15.33
C GLN A 117 23.00 12.09 13.91
N GLY A 118 21.98 12.25 13.02
CA GLY A 118 22.17 12.67 11.64
C GLY A 118 22.15 11.53 10.62
N GLU A 119 22.25 10.26 11.04
CA GLU A 119 22.18 9.10 10.15
C GLU A 119 20.72 8.71 9.90
N PRO A 120 20.19 8.88 8.66
CA PRO A 120 18.82 8.58 8.35
C PRO A 120 18.59 7.10 8.03
N HIS A 121 17.44 6.57 8.45
CA HIS A 121 16.91 5.29 8.02
C HIS A 121 15.44 5.47 7.63
N LEU A 122 15.11 5.22 6.37
CA LEU A 122 13.77 5.38 5.81
C LEU A 122 13.32 4.09 5.12
N SER A 123 12.10 3.66 5.40
CA SER A 123 11.41 2.58 4.71
C SER A 123 10.03 3.04 4.28
N ILE A 124 9.73 2.90 2.98
CA ILE A 124 8.41 3.20 2.41
C ILE A 124 7.92 1.98 1.65
N THR A 125 6.75 1.47 2.02
CA THR A 125 6.16 0.29 1.40
C THR A 125 4.70 0.53 1.03
N VAL A 126 4.25 -0.14 -0.04
CA VAL A 126 2.81 -0.20 -0.33
C VAL A 126 2.11 -1.02 0.75
N VAL A 127 1.02 -0.49 1.30
CA VAL A 127 0.17 -1.24 2.25
C VAL A 127 -0.49 -2.38 1.48
N PRO A 128 -0.40 -3.64 1.94
CA PRO A 128 -1.02 -4.78 1.28
C PRO A 128 -2.50 -4.52 0.96
N ASP A 129 -2.91 -4.93 -0.23
CA ASP A 129 -4.29 -4.87 -0.73
C ASP A 129 -4.93 -3.47 -0.77
N SER A 130 -4.12 -2.40 -0.67
CA SER A 130 -4.58 -1.02 -0.73
C SER A 130 -4.78 -0.48 -2.15
N GLY A 131 -4.36 -1.23 -3.16
CA GLY A 131 -4.51 -0.86 -4.57
C GLY A 131 -5.96 -0.86 -5.03
N SER A 132 -6.34 0.11 -5.87
CA SER A 132 -7.66 0.21 -6.48
C SER A 132 -7.59 0.48 -7.98
N GLY A 133 -8.71 0.31 -8.69
CA GLY A 133 -8.77 0.49 -10.15
C GLY A 133 -7.80 -0.47 -10.85
N GLN A 134 -6.97 0.04 -11.74
CA GLN A 134 -5.96 -0.74 -12.46
C GLN A 134 -4.71 -1.03 -11.60
N LEU A 135 -4.67 -0.57 -10.34
CA LEU A 135 -3.59 -0.80 -9.38
C LEU A 135 -3.94 -1.85 -8.31
N VAL A 136 -5.03 -2.61 -8.48
CA VAL A 136 -5.36 -3.75 -7.62
C VAL A 136 -4.21 -4.76 -7.62
N GLY A 137 -3.80 -5.22 -6.43
CA GLY A 137 -2.68 -6.15 -6.26
C GLY A 137 -1.28 -5.50 -6.33
N LEU A 138 -1.20 -4.16 -6.40
CA LEU A 138 0.08 -3.45 -6.34
C LEU A 138 0.80 -3.74 -5.04
N THR A 139 2.08 -4.11 -5.15
CA THR A 139 3.01 -4.19 -4.02
C THR A 139 4.31 -3.48 -4.40
N GLY A 140 5.08 -3.02 -3.44
CA GLY A 140 6.37 -2.39 -3.77
C GLY A 140 6.98 -1.59 -2.64
N LYS A 141 8.17 -1.01 -2.97
CA LYS A 141 8.94 -0.14 -2.07
C LYS A 141 9.36 1.11 -2.82
N MET A 142 9.22 2.25 -2.14
CA MET A 142 9.62 3.54 -2.69
C MET A 142 10.82 4.07 -1.92
N ASN A 143 11.79 4.64 -2.64
CA ASN A 143 12.87 5.44 -2.08
C ASN A 143 12.61 6.91 -2.40
N ILE A 144 12.97 7.78 -1.46
CA ILE A 144 12.96 9.25 -1.64
C ILE A 144 14.40 9.72 -1.64
N ILE A 145 14.72 10.53 -2.62
CA ILE A 145 16.03 11.16 -2.79
C ILE A 145 15.83 12.67 -2.71
N ILE A 146 16.62 13.32 -1.84
CA ILE A 146 16.59 14.79 -1.68
C ILE A 146 17.94 15.34 -2.10
N THR A 147 17.96 16.10 -3.19
CA THR A 147 19.18 16.73 -3.71
C THR A 147 18.94 18.23 -3.92
N ALA A 148 19.74 19.05 -3.24
CA ALA A 148 19.61 20.52 -3.31
C ALA A 148 18.17 21.03 -3.05
N GLY A 149 17.46 20.41 -2.10
CA GLY A 149 16.08 20.77 -1.74
C GLY A 149 15.00 20.28 -2.72
N LYS A 150 15.36 19.58 -3.78
CA LYS A 150 14.42 18.94 -4.70
C LYS A 150 14.18 17.49 -4.29
N HIS A 151 12.92 17.07 -4.35
CA HIS A 151 12.53 15.69 -4.03
C HIS A 151 12.32 14.89 -5.31
N SER A 152 12.90 13.69 -5.33
CA SER A 152 12.62 12.66 -6.35
C SER A 152 12.32 11.33 -5.68
N TYR A 153 11.74 10.42 -6.44
CA TYR A 153 11.44 9.06 -5.98
C TYR A 153 11.94 8.04 -6.99
N GLU A 154 12.24 6.84 -6.46
CA GLU A 154 12.38 5.59 -7.20
C GLU A 154 11.43 4.58 -6.56
N PHE A 155 10.65 3.89 -7.38
CA PHE A 155 9.59 2.99 -6.93
C PHE A 155 9.72 1.65 -7.63
N ASP A 156 10.21 0.65 -6.91
CA ASP A 156 10.24 -0.75 -7.35
C ASP A 156 8.93 -1.41 -6.92
N TYR A 157 8.17 -1.92 -7.88
CA TYR A 157 6.86 -2.47 -7.62
C TYR A 157 6.57 -3.72 -8.43
N THR A 158 5.56 -4.47 -8.00
CA THR A 158 4.96 -5.53 -8.79
C THR A 158 3.47 -5.29 -8.94
N LEU A 159 2.94 -5.65 -10.09
CA LEU A 159 1.51 -5.55 -10.39
C LEU A 159 1.08 -6.81 -11.14
N PRO A 160 -0.10 -7.38 -10.85
CA PRO A 160 -0.66 -8.46 -11.63
C PRO A 160 -0.80 -8.06 -13.10
N THR A 161 -0.49 -8.99 -14.00
CA THR A 161 -0.79 -8.78 -15.43
C THR A 161 -2.30 -8.82 -15.61
N ALA A 162 -2.87 -7.80 -16.29
CA ALA A 162 -4.28 -7.84 -16.70
C ALA A 162 -4.53 -9.13 -17.51
N GLN A 163 -5.56 -9.86 -17.10
CA GLN A 163 -6.05 -11.02 -17.85
C GLN A 163 -6.85 -10.58 -19.05
#